data_36ad6ac767d3189dd29cc1eb74708343
#
_entry.id   36ad6ac767d3189dd29cc1eb74708343
#
_cell.length_a   1.000
_cell.length_b   1.000
_cell.length_c   1.000
_cell.angle_alpha   90.00
_cell.angle_beta   90.00
_cell.angle_gamma   90.00
#
_symmetry.space_group_name_H-M   'P 1'
#
loop_
_entity.id
_entity.type
_entity.pdbx_description
1 polymer ?
#
loop_
_entity_poly.entity_id
_entity_poly.type
_entity_poly.pdbx_seq_one_letter_code
_entity_poly.pdbx_strand_id
1 'polypeptide(L)'
;MERERLQNFVDNGDKAVPTFSDAEMQRRLDGIRGHMAQAGIDAALFTSYHCINYYSDFMFCYFGRRYGFLVDHNIATSISAGIDGGQPWRRTFGGKNVTYTDWQKDNYFHAIRGLTG
;
A
#
# COMPACT_ATOMS: atom_id res chain seq x y z
N MET A 1 -23.86 0.26 -2.23
CA MET A 1 -23.50 1.39 -3.10
C MET A 1 -22.41 1.00 -4.07
N GLU A 2 -22.51 1.51 -5.27
CA GLU A 2 -21.51 1.31 -6.30
C GLU A 2 -20.11 1.67 -5.80
N ARG A 3 -19.99 2.81 -5.10
CA ARG A 3 -18.69 3.31 -4.63
C ARG A 3 -17.99 2.32 -3.70
N GLU A 4 -18.73 1.57 -2.90
CA GLU A 4 -18.15 0.61 -1.97
C GLU A 4 -17.48 -0.56 -2.69
N ARG A 5 -17.86 -0.82 -3.93
CA ARG A 5 -17.29 -1.89 -4.75
C ARG A 5 -16.00 -1.48 -5.45
N LEU A 6 -15.65 -0.19 -5.40
CA LEU A 6 -14.48 0.32 -6.09
C LEU A 6 -13.18 0.05 -5.33
N GLN A 7 -13.30 -0.33 -4.06
CA GLN A 7 -12.14 -0.72 -3.28
C GLN A 7 -12.53 -1.89 -2.37
N ASN A 8 -11.63 -2.85 -2.26
CA ASN A 8 -11.82 -4.02 -1.43
C ASN A 8 -10.53 -4.33 -0.70
N PHE A 9 -10.63 -4.66 0.58
CA PHE A 9 -9.47 -5.19 1.28
C PHE A 9 -9.24 -6.63 0.84
N VAL A 10 -8.00 -6.94 0.52
CA VAL A 10 -7.60 -8.27 0.08
C VAL A 10 -6.68 -8.87 1.14
N ASP A 11 -7.15 -9.96 1.70
CA ASP A 11 -6.44 -10.75 2.69
C ASP A 11 -6.38 -12.17 2.13
N ASN A 12 -5.48 -12.36 1.17
CA ASN A 12 -5.52 -13.50 0.29
C ASN A 12 -4.36 -14.45 0.58
N GLY A 13 -4.58 -15.33 1.55
CA GLY A 13 -3.64 -16.38 1.89
C GLY A 13 -2.51 -15.92 2.80
N ASP A 14 -1.52 -16.78 2.95
CA ASP A 14 -0.40 -16.53 3.85
C ASP A 14 0.56 -15.52 3.24
N LYS A 15 1.16 -14.71 4.10
CA LYS A 15 2.20 -13.77 3.69
C LYS A 15 3.47 -14.51 3.27
N ALA A 16 4.14 -13.99 2.24
CA ALA A 16 5.44 -14.50 1.84
C ALA A 16 6.51 -14.11 2.87
N VAL A 17 7.59 -14.88 2.91
CA VAL A 17 8.73 -14.56 3.77
C VAL A 17 9.38 -13.27 3.25
N PRO A 18 9.57 -12.25 4.11
CA PRO A 18 10.19 -11.00 3.67
C PRO A 18 11.65 -11.17 3.26
N THR A 19 12.12 -10.26 2.43
CA THR A 19 13.54 -10.21 2.04
C THR A 19 14.43 -9.82 3.24
N PHE A 20 13.94 -8.90 4.06
CA PHE A 20 14.63 -8.44 5.25
C PHE A 20 13.87 -8.85 6.51
N SER A 21 14.52 -8.79 7.66
CA SER A 21 13.87 -9.14 8.92
C SER A 21 12.70 -8.22 9.24
N ASP A 22 11.76 -8.72 10.03
CA ASP A 22 10.63 -7.90 10.49
C ASP A 22 11.12 -6.66 11.24
N ALA A 23 12.17 -6.81 12.04
CA ALA A 23 12.75 -5.68 12.78
C ALA A 23 13.27 -4.59 11.83
N GLU A 24 13.93 -4.97 10.75
CA GLU A 24 14.43 -4.02 9.76
C GLU A 24 13.27 -3.32 9.04
N MET A 25 12.26 -4.08 8.63
CA MET A 25 11.11 -3.49 7.95
C MET A 25 10.34 -2.53 8.87
N GLN A 26 10.17 -2.92 10.13
CA GLN A 26 9.52 -2.05 11.11
C GLN A 26 10.34 -0.79 11.37
N ARG A 27 11.67 -0.90 11.43
CA ARG A 27 12.56 0.25 11.57
C ARG A 27 12.35 1.27 10.46
N ARG A 28 12.17 0.79 9.22
CA ARG A 28 11.95 1.68 8.07
C ARG A 28 10.62 2.43 8.20
N LEU A 29 9.56 1.74 8.60
CA LEU A 29 8.26 2.37 8.83
C LEU A 29 8.32 3.36 10.00
N ASP A 30 8.99 2.99 11.08
CA ASP A 30 9.15 3.90 12.23
C ASP A 30 9.92 5.16 11.82
N GLY A 31 10.91 5.01 10.95
CA GLY A 31 11.68 6.15 10.44
C GLY A 31 10.82 7.15 9.68
N ILE A 32 10.02 6.69 8.74
CA ILE A 32 9.15 7.58 7.97
C ILE A 32 8.06 8.19 8.86
N ARG A 33 7.52 7.42 9.80
CA ARG A 33 6.52 7.94 10.73
C ARG A 33 7.09 9.02 11.65
N GLY A 34 8.36 8.88 12.04
CA GLY A 34 9.06 9.91 12.81
C GLY A 34 9.18 11.22 12.03
N HIS A 35 9.56 11.15 10.77
CA HIS A 35 9.63 12.32 9.90
C HIS A 35 8.24 12.94 9.69
N MET A 36 7.23 12.12 9.51
CA MET A 36 5.84 12.59 9.38
C MET A 36 5.41 13.35 10.62
N ALA A 37 5.70 12.83 11.82
CA ALA A 37 5.34 13.47 13.06
C ALA A 37 6.03 14.84 13.19
N GLN A 38 7.30 14.92 12.86
CA GLN A 38 8.05 16.18 12.92
C GLN A 38 7.52 17.22 11.94
N ALA A 39 7.05 16.79 10.78
CA ALA A 39 6.53 17.68 9.74
C ALA A 39 5.03 17.98 9.88
N GLY A 40 4.34 17.34 10.82
CA GLY A 40 2.90 17.49 10.98
C GLY A 40 2.10 16.82 9.85
N ILE A 41 2.62 15.76 9.29
CA ILE A 41 2.00 15.02 8.18
C ILE A 41 1.29 13.79 8.74
N ASP A 42 0.03 13.59 8.35
CA ASP A 42 -0.78 12.49 8.85
C ASP A 42 -0.61 11.20 8.03
N ALA A 43 -0.28 11.32 6.75
CA ALA A 43 -0.10 10.16 5.87
C ALA A 43 0.87 10.49 4.74
N ALA A 44 1.59 9.48 4.27
CA ALA A 44 2.50 9.61 3.13
C ALA A 44 2.13 8.57 2.09
N LEU A 45 1.94 9.00 0.85
CA LEU A 45 1.66 8.12 -0.28
C LEU A 45 2.91 7.97 -1.13
N PHE A 46 3.37 6.75 -1.28
CA PHE A 46 4.50 6.44 -2.13
C PHE A 46 4.00 5.84 -3.44
N THR A 47 4.48 6.36 -4.54
CA THR A 47 4.11 5.90 -5.88
C THR A 47 5.33 5.45 -6.69
N SER A 48 6.54 5.75 -6.21
CA SER A 48 7.74 5.32 -6.90
C SER A 48 8.07 3.88 -6.55
N TYR A 49 8.55 3.18 -7.54
CA TYR A 49 9.02 1.81 -7.42
C TYR A 49 10.02 1.63 -6.27
N HIS A 50 10.99 2.54 -6.17
CA HIS A 50 12.05 2.43 -5.15
C HIS A 50 11.51 2.60 -3.73
N CYS A 51 10.67 3.60 -3.51
CA CYS A 51 10.11 3.85 -2.19
C CYS A 51 9.15 2.75 -1.77
N ILE A 52 8.33 2.26 -2.69
CA ILE A 52 7.40 1.18 -2.38
C ILE A 52 8.18 -0.07 -1.97
N ASN A 53 9.23 -0.42 -2.72
CA ASN A 53 10.06 -1.56 -2.37
C ASN A 53 10.76 -1.38 -1.02
N TYR A 54 11.28 -0.19 -0.76
CA TYR A 54 12.00 0.08 0.48
C TYR A 54 11.11 -0.09 1.72
N TYR A 55 9.91 0.48 1.69
CA TYR A 55 9.03 0.49 2.86
C TYR A 55 8.12 -0.72 2.95
N SER A 56 7.84 -1.42 1.87
CA SER A 56 6.89 -2.53 1.85
C SER A 56 7.50 -3.87 1.52
N ASP A 57 8.73 -3.92 1.03
CA ASP A 57 9.39 -5.12 0.50
C ASP A 57 8.73 -5.66 -0.77
N PHE A 58 7.75 -4.98 -1.32
CA PHE A 58 7.08 -5.43 -2.53
C PHE A 58 7.70 -4.78 -3.75
N MET A 59 8.27 -5.61 -4.63
CA MET A 59 8.82 -5.17 -5.90
C MET A 59 7.76 -5.38 -6.97
N PHE A 60 7.04 -4.30 -7.31
CA PHE A 60 6.01 -4.41 -8.32
C PHE A 60 6.55 -4.05 -9.70
N CYS A 61 5.91 -4.63 -10.71
CA CYS A 61 6.18 -4.27 -12.10
C CYS A 61 5.07 -3.34 -12.58
N TYR A 62 5.46 -2.22 -13.16
CA TYR A 62 4.50 -1.26 -13.68
C TYR A 62 4.09 -1.63 -15.10
N PHE A 63 2.80 -1.89 -15.28
CA PHE A 63 2.23 -2.23 -16.57
C PHE A 63 1.05 -1.30 -16.92
N GLY A 64 1.16 -0.02 -16.56
CA GLY A 64 0.11 0.96 -16.82
C GLY A 64 -0.99 1.02 -15.78
N ARG A 65 -1.03 0.10 -14.83
CA ARG A 65 -1.99 0.13 -13.71
C ARG A 65 -1.33 0.81 -12.52
N ARG A 66 -2.02 1.80 -11.96
CA ARG A 66 -1.49 2.56 -10.83
C ARG A 66 -1.37 1.71 -9.59
N TYR A 67 -0.30 1.90 -8.87
CA TYR A 67 -0.01 1.23 -7.61
C TYR A 67 0.48 2.27 -6.60
N GLY A 68 0.11 2.10 -5.36
CA GLY A 68 0.55 3.00 -4.30
C GLY A 68 0.77 2.27 -2.98
N PHE A 69 1.53 2.90 -2.10
CA PHE A 69 1.74 2.42 -0.75
C PHE A 69 1.53 3.61 0.19
N LEU A 70 0.50 3.54 1.01
CA LEU A 70 0.10 4.61 1.92
C LEU A 70 0.48 4.26 3.33
N VAL A 71 1.29 5.11 3.96
CA VAL A 71 1.72 4.93 5.36
C VAL A 71 1.08 6.02 6.19
N ASP A 72 0.31 5.64 7.21
CA ASP A 72 -0.12 6.56 8.25
C ASP A 72 0.58 6.20 9.56
N HIS A 73 0.20 6.84 10.67
CA HIS A 73 0.87 6.61 11.95
C HIS A 73 0.64 5.22 12.52
N ASN A 74 -0.36 4.50 12.06
CA ASN A 74 -0.77 3.22 12.64
C ASN A 74 -0.62 2.04 11.69
N ILE A 75 -0.97 2.21 10.43
CA ILE A 75 -0.95 1.12 9.45
C ILE A 75 -0.29 1.57 8.15
N ALA A 76 0.05 0.58 7.36
CA ALA A 76 0.56 0.79 6.01
C ALA A 76 -0.32 -0.05 5.07
N THR A 77 -0.74 0.54 3.95
CA THR A 77 -1.71 -0.09 3.05
C THR A 77 -1.23 0.01 1.62
N SER A 78 -1.14 -1.12 0.93
CA SER A 78 -0.89 -1.11 -0.51
C SER A 78 -2.19 -0.93 -1.27
N ILE A 79 -2.14 -0.19 -2.37
CA ILE A 79 -3.28 0.10 -3.23
C ILE A 79 -2.95 -0.43 -4.61
N SER A 80 -3.72 -1.38 -5.10
CA SER A 80 -3.45 -2.03 -6.38
C SER A 80 -4.73 -2.28 -7.15
N ALA A 81 -4.60 -2.45 -8.47
CA ALA A 81 -5.73 -2.90 -9.27
C ALA A 81 -6.19 -4.29 -8.81
N GLY A 82 -7.48 -4.57 -8.90
CA GLY A 82 -8.04 -5.84 -8.45
C GLY A 82 -7.38 -7.05 -9.06
N ILE A 83 -6.97 -6.95 -10.32
CA ILE A 83 -6.28 -8.03 -11.03
C ILE A 83 -4.92 -8.36 -10.41
N ASP A 84 -4.32 -7.41 -9.71
CA ASP A 84 -2.99 -7.56 -9.11
C ASP A 84 -3.04 -7.84 -7.60
N GLY A 85 -4.23 -7.92 -7.02
CA GLY A 85 -4.42 -7.83 -5.56
C GLY A 85 -3.77 -8.94 -4.73
N GLY A 86 -3.66 -10.14 -5.27
CA GLY A 86 -3.11 -11.27 -4.50
C GLY A 86 -1.66 -11.10 -4.13
N GLN A 87 -0.84 -10.60 -5.04
CA GLN A 87 0.59 -10.41 -4.80
C GLN A 87 0.90 -9.31 -3.80
N PRO A 88 0.30 -8.11 -3.88
CA PRO A 88 0.54 -7.08 -2.89
C PRO A 88 0.25 -7.52 -1.46
N TRP A 89 -0.83 -8.23 -1.23
CA TRP A 89 -1.12 -8.76 0.11
C TRP A 89 -0.02 -9.67 0.61
N ARG A 90 0.36 -10.64 -0.21
CA ARG A 90 1.29 -11.68 0.22
C ARG A 90 2.71 -11.18 0.43
N ARG A 91 3.13 -10.18 -0.35
CA ARG A 91 4.53 -9.75 -0.38
C ARG A 91 4.80 -8.43 0.32
N THR A 92 3.75 -7.71 0.72
CA THR A 92 3.90 -6.45 1.45
C THR A 92 4.06 -6.73 2.93
N PHE A 93 5.10 -6.17 3.52
CA PHE A 93 5.36 -6.35 4.95
C PHE A 93 4.26 -5.73 5.78
N GLY A 94 3.67 -6.53 6.66
CA GLY A 94 2.83 -6.09 7.78
C GLY A 94 1.63 -5.21 7.45
N GLY A 95 1.39 -4.93 6.19
CA GLY A 95 0.35 -4.00 5.79
C GLY A 95 -0.93 -4.68 5.36
N LYS A 96 -1.90 -3.85 5.01
CA LYS A 96 -3.13 -4.28 4.37
C LYS A 96 -3.03 -4.02 2.88
N ASN A 97 -3.95 -4.60 2.13
CA ASN A 97 -4.06 -4.32 0.71
C ASN A 97 -5.49 -3.92 0.37
N VAL A 98 -5.61 -2.82 -0.35
CA VAL A 98 -6.88 -2.36 -0.92
C VAL A 98 -6.79 -2.45 -2.42
N THR A 99 -7.79 -3.03 -3.04
CA THR A 99 -7.87 -3.09 -4.49
C THR A 99 -8.94 -2.15 -5.02
N TYR A 100 -8.75 -1.67 -6.22
CA TYR A 100 -9.75 -0.88 -6.94
C TYR A 100 -10.12 -1.57 -8.25
N THR A 101 -11.32 -1.31 -8.74
CA THR A 101 -11.82 -1.83 -10.01
C THR A 101 -11.74 -0.75 -11.08
N ASP A 102 -11.97 -1.14 -12.33
CA ASP A 102 -11.96 -0.19 -13.46
C ASP A 102 -10.71 0.67 -13.48
N TRP A 103 -9.55 0.02 -13.50
CA TRP A 103 -8.25 0.67 -13.38
C TRP A 103 -7.98 1.75 -14.43
N GLN A 104 -8.79 1.82 -15.48
CA GLN A 104 -8.70 2.86 -16.51
C GLN A 104 -9.42 4.15 -16.10
N LYS A 105 -10.10 4.15 -14.94
CA LYS A 105 -10.82 5.31 -14.39
C LYS A 105 -10.12 5.82 -13.15
N ASP A 106 -10.71 6.81 -12.50
CA ASP A 106 -10.11 7.43 -11.31
C ASP A 106 -10.32 6.65 -10.02
N ASN A 107 -10.67 5.37 -10.11
CA ASN A 107 -10.97 4.54 -8.94
C ASN A 107 -9.77 4.34 -8.02
N TYR A 108 -8.55 4.40 -8.55
CA TYR A 108 -7.34 4.43 -7.74
C TYR A 108 -7.39 5.58 -6.73
N PHE A 109 -7.77 6.76 -7.17
CA PHE A 109 -7.87 7.93 -6.29
C PHE A 109 -9.03 7.82 -5.30
N HIS A 110 -10.12 7.18 -5.68
CA HIS A 110 -11.22 6.88 -4.74
C HIS A 110 -10.75 5.94 -3.63
N ALA A 111 -9.93 4.94 -3.95
CA ALA A 111 -9.38 4.05 -2.95
C ALA A 111 -8.50 4.82 -1.96
N ILE A 112 -7.66 5.73 -2.44
CA ILE A 112 -6.82 6.56 -1.58
C ILE A 112 -7.68 7.43 -0.68
N ARG A 113 -8.71 8.06 -1.21
CA ARG A 113 -9.63 8.89 -0.41
C ARG A 113 -10.31 8.08 0.68
N GLY A 114 -10.67 6.84 0.40
CA GLY A 114 -11.27 5.97 1.40
C GLY A 114 -10.35 5.69 2.57
N LEU A 115 -9.04 5.74 2.35
CA LEU A 115 -8.04 5.51 3.39
C LEU A 115 -7.67 6.78 4.15
N THR A 116 -7.78 7.94 3.53
CA THR A 116 -7.34 9.20 4.13
C THR A 116 -8.50 10.05 4.68
N GLY A 117 -9.69 9.62 4.45
CA GLY A 117 -10.87 10.32 4.92
C GLY A 117 -11.48 11.20 3.91
#